data_97fa4feddc680297a81f92a0a347222e
#
_entry.id   97fa4feddc680297a81f92a0a347222e
#
_cell.length_a   1.000
_cell.length_b   1.000
_cell.length_c   1.000
_cell.angle_alpha   90.00
_cell.angle_beta   90.00
_cell.angle_gamma   90.00
#
_symmetry.space_group_name_H-M   'P 1'
#
loop_
_entity.id
_entity.type
_entity.pdbx_description
1 polymer ?
#
loop_
_entity_poly.entity_id
_entity_poly.type
_entity_poly.pdbx_seq_one_letter_code
_entity_poly.pdbx_strand_id
1 'polypeptide(L)'
;KVLKDIVIKSQTLDGKYAPFVPGWDCHGLPIELNVEKKIGKVGQKVTASEFREACRKYAASQVEIQKKDFKRLGIIGDWENPYITMDFNFEANIIRSLGKIIDKGHLHRGDKPVHWCVDCKSALAEAEVEYQDKVSTSIDFIFPIAADDLERIFNTPLENPNFIASWTTTPWTLPGNLALTINDKFIYDLIEIEFDKKKMNIVLAKDLIESTLKRIGISEYKTLGSCEG
;
A
#
# COMPACT_ATOMS: atom_id res chain seq x y z
N LYS A 1 21.68 -17.69 2.03
CA LYS A 1 22.48 -18.51 2.98
C LYS A 1 23.78 -19.00 2.33
N VAL A 2 23.75 -19.59 1.11
CA VAL A 2 24.93 -20.15 0.41
C VAL A 2 26.07 -19.12 0.30
N LEU A 3 25.79 -17.89 -0.14
CA LEU A 3 26.82 -16.85 -0.27
C LEU A 3 27.51 -16.53 1.07
N LYS A 4 26.74 -16.49 2.18
CA LYS A 4 27.32 -16.27 3.52
C LYS A 4 28.25 -17.43 3.92
N ASP A 5 27.87 -18.65 3.65
CA ASP A 5 28.67 -19.84 3.95
C ASP A 5 29.98 -19.85 3.15
N ILE A 6 29.93 -19.50 1.85
CA ILE A 6 31.12 -19.36 1.01
C ILE A 6 32.06 -18.30 1.58
N VAL A 7 31.55 -17.12 1.97
CA VAL A 7 32.36 -16.05 2.57
C VAL A 7 33.04 -16.53 3.86
N ILE A 8 32.29 -17.14 4.77
CA ILE A 8 32.83 -17.63 6.05
C ILE A 8 33.91 -18.69 5.80
N LYS A 9 33.65 -19.67 4.96
CA LYS A 9 34.61 -20.74 4.63
C LYS A 9 35.86 -20.19 3.95
N SER A 10 35.72 -19.31 2.97
CA SER A 10 36.87 -18.72 2.27
C SER A 10 37.76 -17.89 3.19
N GLN A 11 37.15 -17.06 4.06
CA GLN A 11 37.91 -16.26 5.03
C GLN A 11 38.59 -17.13 6.10
N THR A 12 37.94 -18.20 6.54
CA THR A 12 38.53 -19.16 7.47
C THR A 12 39.70 -19.91 6.84
N LEU A 13 39.57 -20.34 5.58
CA LEU A 13 40.66 -20.99 4.83
C LEU A 13 41.85 -20.05 4.56
N ASP A 14 41.58 -18.75 4.45
CA ASP A 14 42.60 -17.67 4.32
C ASP A 14 43.25 -17.31 5.69
N GLY A 15 43.01 -18.11 6.73
CA GLY A 15 43.61 -17.92 8.06
C GLY A 15 43.00 -16.81 8.91
N LYS A 16 41.85 -16.25 8.51
CA LYS A 16 41.13 -15.20 9.26
C LYS A 16 40.16 -15.79 10.27
N TYR A 17 40.00 -15.10 11.40
CA TYR A 17 38.91 -15.41 12.34
C TYR A 17 37.58 -14.90 11.79
N ALA A 18 36.75 -15.79 11.27
CA ALA A 18 35.47 -15.49 10.67
C ALA A 18 34.31 -16.20 11.41
N PRO A 19 33.93 -15.76 12.61
CA PRO A 19 32.85 -16.36 13.37
C PRO A 19 31.51 -16.13 12.70
N PHE A 20 30.64 -17.12 12.72
CA PHE A 20 29.28 -17.01 12.26
C PHE A 20 28.30 -17.47 13.34
N VAL A 21 27.46 -16.54 13.79
CA VAL A 21 26.35 -16.82 14.71
C VAL A 21 25.07 -16.89 13.89
N PRO A 22 24.43 -18.07 13.77
CA PRO A 22 23.17 -18.18 13.07
C PRO A 22 22.08 -17.40 13.78
N GLY A 23 21.20 -16.75 12.99
CA GLY A 23 20.10 -15.97 13.53
C GLY A 23 18.76 -16.33 12.87
N TRP A 24 17.69 -16.29 13.67
CA TRP A 24 16.32 -16.49 13.22
C TRP A 24 15.44 -15.33 13.64
N ASP A 25 14.68 -14.82 12.67
CA ASP A 25 13.51 -13.97 12.92
C ASP A 25 12.31 -14.89 13.22
N CYS A 26 11.75 -14.73 14.40
CA CYS A 26 10.74 -15.63 14.97
C CYS A 26 9.34 -14.99 15.06
N HIS A 27 9.09 -13.91 14.33
CA HIS A 27 7.83 -13.16 14.34
C HIS A 27 7.27 -12.99 12.92
N GLY A 28 6.03 -12.49 12.84
CA GLY A 28 5.40 -12.02 11.63
C GLY A 28 4.32 -12.93 11.05
N LEU A 29 3.67 -12.41 10.02
CA LEU A 29 2.51 -13.01 9.34
C LEU A 29 2.70 -14.47 8.90
N PRO A 30 3.85 -14.91 8.34
CA PRO A 30 4.01 -16.30 7.94
C PRO A 30 3.84 -17.30 9.08
N ILE A 31 4.28 -16.94 10.30
CA ILE A 31 4.12 -17.76 11.49
C ILE A 31 2.65 -17.72 11.94
N GLU A 32 2.08 -16.51 12.06
CA GLU A 32 0.72 -16.30 12.52
C GLU A 32 -0.31 -16.99 11.64
N LEU A 33 -0.22 -16.87 10.31
CA LEU A 33 -1.13 -17.52 9.36
C LEU A 33 -1.06 -19.04 9.43
N ASN A 34 0.13 -19.62 9.63
CA ASN A 34 0.27 -21.08 9.80
C ASN A 34 -0.32 -21.58 11.10
N VAL A 35 -0.19 -20.80 12.17
CA VAL A 35 -0.80 -21.12 13.47
C VAL A 35 -2.30 -20.95 13.42
N GLU A 36 -2.81 -19.85 12.85
CA GLU A 36 -4.24 -19.59 12.68
C GLU A 36 -4.96 -20.72 11.94
N LYS A 37 -4.37 -21.23 10.86
CA LYS A 37 -4.90 -22.39 10.13
C LYS A 37 -5.10 -23.63 11.01
N LYS A 38 -4.28 -23.79 12.05
CA LYS A 38 -4.30 -24.97 12.93
C LYS A 38 -5.25 -24.80 14.11
N ILE A 39 -5.24 -23.64 14.76
CA ILE A 39 -5.95 -23.45 16.04
C ILE A 39 -7.10 -22.43 15.94
N GLY A 40 -7.22 -21.71 14.83
CA GLY A 40 -8.27 -20.71 14.58
C GLY A 40 -7.89 -19.29 14.97
N LYS A 41 -8.82 -18.36 14.70
CA LYS A 41 -8.60 -16.91 14.85
C LYS A 41 -8.63 -16.45 16.29
N VAL A 42 -7.75 -15.50 16.60
CA VAL A 42 -7.73 -14.79 17.90
C VAL A 42 -9.07 -14.09 18.12
N GLY A 43 -9.57 -14.18 19.37
CA GLY A 43 -10.86 -13.58 19.77
C GLY A 43 -12.11 -14.35 19.32
N GLN A 44 -11.95 -15.44 18.53
CA GLN A 44 -13.06 -16.33 18.15
C GLN A 44 -12.91 -17.71 18.77
N LYS A 45 -11.75 -18.34 18.62
CA LYS A 45 -11.48 -19.70 19.09
C LYS A 45 -10.41 -19.77 20.17
N VAL A 46 -9.48 -18.83 20.15
CA VAL A 46 -8.35 -18.79 21.10
C VAL A 46 -8.14 -17.38 21.61
N THR A 47 -7.57 -17.26 22.81
CA THR A 47 -7.17 -15.98 23.39
C THR A 47 -5.85 -15.50 22.75
N ALA A 48 -5.56 -14.20 22.84
CA ALA A 48 -4.31 -13.63 22.34
C ALA A 48 -3.06 -14.25 23.01
N SER A 49 -3.16 -14.63 24.28
CA SER A 49 -2.06 -15.28 25.00
C SER A 49 -1.77 -16.68 24.48
N GLU A 50 -2.80 -17.51 24.33
CA GLU A 50 -2.69 -18.86 23.78
C GLU A 50 -2.16 -18.83 22.35
N PHE A 51 -2.63 -17.87 21.55
CA PHE A 51 -2.15 -17.71 20.19
C PHE A 51 -0.66 -17.35 20.12
N ARG A 52 -0.21 -16.37 20.93
CA ARG A 52 1.22 -16.00 21.00
C ARG A 52 2.08 -17.18 21.45
N GLU A 53 1.64 -17.96 22.43
CA GLU A 53 2.35 -19.15 22.88
C GLU A 53 2.45 -20.21 21.77
N ALA A 54 1.36 -20.42 21.03
CA ALA A 54 1.35 -21.33 19.87
C ALA A 54 2.32 -20.86 18.77
N CYS A 55 2.38 -19.55 18.50
CA CYS A 55 3.35 -18.96 17.57
C CYS A 55 4.79 -19.20 18.00
N ARG A 56 5.11 -18.98 19.29
CA ARG A 56 6.45 -19.27 19.84
C ARG A 56 6.83 -20.76 19.69
N LYS A 57 5.91 -21.67 20.02
CA LYS A 57 6.14 -23.12 19.86
C LYS A 57 6.37 -23.51 18.39
N TYR A 58 5.57 -22.93 17.49
CA TYR A 58 5.73 -23.15 16.07
C TYR A 58 7.09 -22.62 15.56
N ALA A 59 7.45 -21.40 15.90
CA ALA A 59 8.73 -20.79 15.53
C ALA A 59 9.91 -21.62 16.07
N ALA A 60 9.88 -22.05 17.32
CA ALA A 60 10.91 -22.90 17.90
C ALA A 60 11.07 -24.21 17.13
N SER A 61 9.97 -24.85 16.74
CA SER A 61 10.03 -26.07 15.93
C SER A 61 10.68 -25.85 14.57
N GLN A 62 10.41 -24.71 13.92
CA GLN A 62 11.02 -24.35 12.63
C GLN A 62 12.52 -24.05 12.77
N VAL A 63 12.94 -23.42 13.88
CA VAL A 63 14.36 -23.19 14.17
C VAL A 63 15.10 -24.54 14.24
N GLU A 64 14.59 -25.52 14.98
CA GLU A 64 15.24 -26.83 15.11
C GLU A 64 15.30 -27.61 13.79
N ILE A 65 14.24 -27.57 12.98
CA ILE A 65 14.22 -28.18 11.65
C ILE A 65 15.30 -27.55 10.77
N GLN A 66 15.31 -26.22 10.67
CA GLN A 66 16.27 -25.50 9.83
C GLN A 66 17.71 -25.65 10.34
N LYS A 67 17.93 -25.63 11.66
CA LYS A 67 19.24 -25.88 12.28
C LYS A 67 19.80 -27.24 11.84
N LYS A 68 18.95 -28.27 11.90
CA LYS A 68 19.32 -29.62 11.46
C LYS A 68 19.70 -29.65 9.97
N ASP A 69 18.89 -29.01 9.12
CA ASP A 69 19.13 -28.99 7.69
C ASP A 69 20.40 -28.23 7.32
N PHE A 70 20.67 -27.07 7.95
CA PHE A 70 21.89 -26.33 7.72
C PHE A 70 23.14 -27.05 8.22
N LYS A 71 23.09 -27.73 9.37
CA LYS A 71 24.18 -28.62 9.82
C LYS A 71 24.44 -29.71 8.81
N ARG A 72 23.39 -30.35 8.27
CA ARG A 72 23.49 -31.38 7.22
C ARG A 72 24.17 -30.85 5.94
N LEU A 73 23.92 -29.59 5.58
CA LEU A 73 24.56 -28.93 4.44
C LEU A 73 26.01 -28.52 4.72
N GLY A 74 26.53 -28.78 5.92
CA GLY A 74 27.92 -28.49 6.29
C GLY A 74 28.19 -27.02 6.56
N ILE A 75 27.17 -26.21 6.90
CA ILE A 75 27.36 -24.80 7.26
C ILE A 75 28.07 -24.72 8.62
N ILE A 76 29.20 -24.00 8.65
CA ILE A 76 29.98 -23.77 9.86
C ILE A 76 29.40 -22.56 10.63
N GLY A 77 29.16 -22.73 11.92
CA GLY A 77 28.64 -21.69 12.79
C GLY A 77 28.48 -22.11 14.23
N ASP A 78 28.25 -21.15 15.12
CA ASP A 78 27.91 -21.40 16.52
C ASP A 78 26.44 -21.80 16.64
N TRP A 79 26.16 -23.04 16.45
CA TRP A 79 24.80 -23.58 16.48
C TRP A 79 24.26 -23.77 17.89
N GLU A 80 25.09 -23.70 18.90
CA GLU A 80 24.66 -23.88 20.30
C GLU A 80 24.21 -22.55 20.93
N ASN A 81 24.73 -21.42 20.44
CA ASN A 81 24.36 -20.08 20.90
C ASN A 81 23.78 -19.23 19.76
N PRO A 82 22.67 -19.63 19.14
CA PRO A 82 22.05 -18.89 18.05
C PRO A 82 21.45 -17.59 18.52
N TYR A 83 21.32 -16.64 17.58
CA TYR A 83 20.58 -15.41 17.78
C TYR A 83 19.10 -15.65 17.45
N ILE A 84 18.22 -15.50 18.43
CA ILE A 84 16.78 -15.77 18.29
C ILE A 84 15.99 -14.53 18.71
N THR A 85 15.23 -13.95 17.78
CA THR A 85 14.53 -12.69 18.03
C THR A 85 13.38 -12.80 19.04
N MET A 86 12.87 -14.01 19.29
CA MET A 86 11.87 -14.28 20.33
C MET A 86 12.46 -14.55 21.74
N ASP A 87 13.79 -14.45 21.90
CA ASP A 87 14.40 -14.50 23.22
C ASP A 87 13.97 -13.31 24.05
N PHE A 88 13.63 -13.54 25.32
CA PHE A 88 13.09 -12.47 26.18
C PHE A 88 14.09 -11.34 26.42
N ASN A 89 15.39 -11.61 26.50
CA ASN A 89 16.39 -10.55 26.64
C ASN A 89 16.48 -9.74 25.36
N PHE A 90 16.36 -10.40 24.21
CA PHE A 90 16.31 -9.70 22.92
C PHE A 90 15.10 -8.79 22.80
N GLU A 91 13.88 -9.30 23.09
CA GLU A 91 12.64 -8.51 23.09
C GLU A 91 12.73 -7.33 24.06
N ALA A 92 13.28 -7.55 25.29
CA ALA A 92 13.49 -6.48 26.24
C ALA A 92 14.46 -5.41 25.74
N ASN A 93 15.51 -5.78 24.99
CA ASN A 93 16.46 -4.82 24.42
C ASN A 93 15.84 -4.01 23.27
N ILE A 94 14.93 -4.60 22.49
CA ILE A 94 14.13 -3.85 21.48
C ILE A 94 13.31 -2.76 22.18
N ILE A 95 12.59 -3.10 23.25
CA ILE A 95 11.76 -2.16 24.01
C ILE A 95 12.62 -1.04 24.61
N ARG A 96 13.76 -1.38 25.23
CA ARG A 96 14.71 -0.39 25.77
C ARG A 96 15.27 0.54 24.70
N SER A 97 15.55 0.01 23.51
CA SER A 97 16.05 0.80 22.38
C SER A 97 14.99 1.76 21.86
N LEU A 98 13.74 1.30 21.75
CA LEU A 98 12.60 2.15 21.39
C LEU A 98 12.40 3.26 22.43
N GLY A 99 12.48 2.93 23.73
CA GLY A 99 12.42 3.93 24.81
C GLY A 99 13.44 5.05 24.62
N LYS A 100 14.70 4.72 24.31
CA LYS A 100 15.74 5.72 24.03
C LYS A 100 15.43 6.60 22.82
N ILE A 101 14.76 6.08 21.81
CA ILE A 101 14.31 6.85 20.62
C ILE A 101 13.20 7.82 21.02
N ILE A 102 12.26 7.38 21.87
CA ILE A 102 11.18 8.21 22.41
C ILE A 102 11.76 9.34 23.26
N ASP A 103 12.67 9.03 24.18
CA ASP A 103 13.30 10.02 25.05
C ASP A 103 14.07 11.11 24.28
N LYS A 104 14.55 10.79 23.09
CA LYS A 104 15.20 11.76 22.19
C LYS A 104 14.20 12.53 21.31
N GLY A 105 12.91 12.34 21.44
CA GLY A 105 11.87 13.05 20.69
C GLY A 105 11.73 12.65 19.21
N HIS A 106 12.25 11.49 18.81
CA HIS A 106 12.18 11.03 17.42
C HIS A 106 10.88 10.27 17.09
N LEU A 107 10.05 9.95 18.10
CA LEU A 107 8.77 9.30 17.89
C LEU A 107 7.64 10.30 18.07
N HIS A 108 6.78 10.40 17.07
CA HIS A 108 5.55 11.19 17.11
C HIS A 108 4.39 10.40 16.48
N ARG A 109 3.17 10.73 16.87
CA ARG A 109 1.96 10.16 16.26
C ARG A 109 1.62 10.96 15.01
N GLY A 110 1.34 10.25 13.92
CA GLY A 110 0.92 10.84 12.66
C GLY A 110 0.12 9.84 11.83
N ASP A 111 -0.59 10.34 10.83
CA ASP A 111 -1.34 9.52 9.88
C ASP A 111 -0.57 9.42 8.58
N LYS A 112 -0.46 8.20 8.05
CA LYS A 112 0.18 7.90 6.76
C LYS A 112 -0.61 6.80 6.07
N PRO A 113 -0.93 6.95 4.77
CA PRO A 113 -1.48 5.86 3.97
C PRO A 113 -0.53 4.66 3.96
N VAL A 114 -1.07 3.47 4.21
CA VAL A 114 -0.32 2.21 4.19
C VAL A 114 -1.10 1.16 3.41
N HIS A 115 -0.40 0.20 2.81
CA HIS A 115 -1.03 -0.96 2.22
C HIS A 115 -1.71 -1.81 3.30
N TRP A 116 -2.92 -2.24 3.03
CA TRP A 116 -3.73 -3.04 3.95
C TRP A 116 -4.26 -4.29 3.28
N CYS A 117 -4.01 -5.45 3.88
CA CYS A 117 -4.61 -6.71 3.46
C CYS A 117 -5.95 -6.90 4.17
N VAL A 118 -7.03 -6.95 3.39
CA VAL A 118 -8.39 -7.13 3.94
C VAL A 118 -8.62 -8.55 4.48
N ASP A 119 -7.95 -9.54 3.93
CA ASP A 119 -8.04 -10.94 4.36
C ASP A 119 -7.27 -11.19 5.65
N CYS A 120 -6.02 -10.71 5.70
CA CYS A 120 -5.17 -10.83 6.90
C CYS A 120 -5.56 -9.82 7.99
N LYS A 121 -6.29 -8.75 7.64
CA LYS A 121 -6.63 -7.63 8.53
C LYS A 121 -5.40 -7.01 9.17
N SER A 122 -4.38 -6.77 8.34
CA SER A 122 -3.08 -6.25 8.76
C SER A 122 -2.52 -5.26 7.75
N ALA A 123 -1.76 -4.28 8.24
CA ALA A 123 -0.91 -3.46 7.40
C ALA A 123 0.21 -4.32 6.79
N LEU A 124 0.62 -3.97 5.58
CA LEU A 124 1.71 -4.63 4.87
C LEU A 124 2.90 -3.67 4.73
N ALA A 125 4.11 -4.20 4.88
CA ALA A 125 5.29 -3.52 4.41
C ALA A 125 5.32 -3.52 2.87
N GLU A 126 5.99 -2.55 2.25
CA GLU A 126 6.06 -2.46 0.79
C GLU A 126 6.66 -3.72 0.14
N ALA A 127 7.63 -4.36 0.80
CA ALA A 127 8.22 -5.62 0.34
C ALA A 127 7.28 -6.83 0.40
N GLU A 128 6.14 -6.71 1.07
CA GLU A 128 5.12 -7.76 1.19
C GLU A 128 4.00 -7.58 0.16
N VAL A 129 4.02 -6.48 -0.60
CA VAL A 129 3.03 -6.17 -1.63
C VAL A 129 3.44 -6.82 -2.95
N GLU A 130 2.55 -7.62 -3.50
CA GLU A 130 2.70 -8.21 -4.83
C GLU A 130 1.77 -7.50 -5.80
N TYR A 131 2.29 -7.16 -6.99
CA TYR A 131 1.54 -6.51 -8.05
C TYR A 131 1.18 -7.52 -9.12
N GLN A 132 -0.06 -7.42 -9.59
CA GLN A 132 -0.55 -8.23 -10.71
C GLN A 132 -1.49 -7.39 -11.57
N ASP A 133 -1.56 -7.75 -12.85
CA ASP A 133 -2.49 -7.11 -13.78
C ASP A 133 -3.94 -7.40 -13.38
N LYS A 134 -4.74 -6.35 -13.30
CA LYS A 134 -6.14 -6.44 -12.94
C LYS A 134 -6.99 -5.54 -13.83
N VAL A 135 -8.07 -6.09 -14.35
CA VAL A 135 -9.09 -5.31 -15.04
C VAL A 135 -9.99 -4.66 -13.98
N SER A 136 -10.04 -3.33 -13.98
CA SER A 136 -10.89 -2.54 -13.10
C SER A 136 -11.91 -1.75 -13.89
N THR A 137 -13.11 -1.61 -13.34
CA THR A 137 -14.13 -0.73 -13.90
C THR A 137 -13.67 0.71 -13.77
N SER A 138 -13.64 1.43 -14.88
CA SER A 138 -13.45 2.88 -14.88
C SER A 138 -14.77 3.58 -15.15
N ILE A 139 -14.96 4.74 -14.54
CA ILE A 139 -16.13 5.58 -14.77
C ILE A 139 -15.72 7.00 -15.06
N ASP A 140 -16.40 7.63 -16.00
CA ASP A 140 -16.46 9.07 -16.16
C ASP A 140 -17.67 9.57 -15.36
N PHE A 141 -17.51 10.64 -14.59
CA PHE A 141 -18.56 11.20 -13.75
C PHE A 141 -18.49 12.73 -13.77
N ILE A 142 -19.59 13.36 -13.40
CA ILE A 142 -19.72 14.82 -13.41
C ILE A 142 -20.18 15.32 -12.05
N PHE A 143 -19.67 16.47 -11.65
CA PHE A 143 -20.17 17.23 -10.51
C PHE A 143 -20.83 18.52 -10.99
N PRO A 144 -21.99 18.91 -10.43
CA PRO A 144 -22.63 20.18 -10.76
C PRO A 144 -21.77 21.34 -10.25
N ILE A 145 -21.78 22.42 -11.04
CA ILE A 145 -21.10 23.67 -10.71
C ILE A 145 -22.04 24.86 -10.95
N ALA A 146 -21.96 25.92 -10.12
CA ALA A 146 -22.79 27.08 -10.25
C ALA A 146 -22.52 27.84 -11.57
N ALA A 147 -23.58 28.28 -12.23
CA ALA A 147 -23.47 29.01 -13.48
C ALA A 147 -22.68 30.32 -13.30
N ASP A 148 -22.97 31.11 -12.25
CA ASP A 148 -22.33 32.39 -11.97
C ASP A 148 -20.80 32.30 -11.93
N ASP A 149 -20.26 31.22 -11.36
CA ASP A 149 -18.82 30.99 -11.30
C ASP A 149 -18.23 30.72 -12.69
N LEU A 150 -18.90 29.88 -13.50
CA LEU A 150 -18.43 29.57 -14.86
C LEU A 150 -18.60 30.75 -15.80
N GLU A 151 -19.71 31.50 -15.72
CA GLU A 151 -19.93 32.71 -16.51
C GLU A 151 -18.83 33.75 -16.26
N ARG A 152 -18.42 33.90 -15.01
CA ARG A 152 -17.32 34.77 -14.63
C ARG A 152 -15.95 34.29 -15.17
N ILE A 153 -15.69 32.98 -15.08
CA ILE A 153 -14.40 32.41 -15.51
C ILE A 153 -14.28 32.40 -17.04
N PHE A 154 -15.33 31.97 -17.73
CA PHE A 154 -15.31 31.81 -19.20
C PHE A 154 -15.86 33.02 -19.96
N ASN A 155 -16.33 34.03 -19.24
CA ASN A 155 -16.95 35.26 -19.79
C ASN A 155 -18.03 34.98 -20.85
N THR A 156 -18.89 33.98 -20.55
CA THR A 156 -19.92 33.47 -21.47
C THR A 156 -21.21 33.21 -20.70
N PRO A 157 -22.37 33.77 -21.13
CA PRO A 157 -23.66 33.44 -20.51
C PRO A 157 -24.04 31.99 -20.74
N LEU A 158 -24.60 31.32 -19.73
CA LEU A 158 -24.90 29.91 -19.73
C LEU A 158 -26.36 29.64 -19.42
N GLU A 159 -27.04 28.93 -20.34
CA GLU A 159 -28.47 28.56 -20.19
C GLU A 159 -28.69 27.10 -19.81
N ASN A 160 -27.71 26.25 -20.06
CA ASN A 160 -27.81 24.83 -19.79
C ASN A 160 -27.23 24.47 -18.40
N PRO A 161 -27.59 23.30 -17.82
CA PRO A 161 -26.95 22.79 -16.61
C PRO A 161 -25.44 22.64 -16.80
N ASN A 162 -24.68 23.02 -15.76
CA ASN A 162 -23.22 23.10 -15.81
C ASN A 162 -22.56 22.06 -14.90
N PHE A 163 -21.53 21.44 -15.40
CA PHE A 163 -20.80 20.39 -14.71
C PHE A 163 -19.29 20.50 -14.94
N ILE A 164 -18.54 19.90 -14.04
CA ILE A 164 -17.12 19.57 -14.26
C ILE A 164 -16.97 18.06 -14.30
N ALA A 165 -16.30 17.56 -15.32
CA ALA A 165 -16.12 16.12 -15.48
C ALA A 165 -14.78 15.62 -14.92
N SER A 166 -14.79 14.40 -14.45
CA SER A 166 -13.61 13.71 -13.96
C SER A 166 -13.72 12.21 -14.26
N TRP A 167 -12.65 11.48 -13.99
CA TRP A 167 -12.55 10.06 -14.27
C TRP A 167 -11.89 9.34 -13.09
N THR A 168 -12.29 8.10 -12.85
CA THR A 168 -11.67 7.25 -11.81
C THR A 168 -11.74 5.76 -12.14
N THR A 169 -10.74 5.00 -11.67
CA THR A 169 -10.77 3.54 -11.59
C THR A 169 -11.18 3.04 -10.19
N THR A 170 -11.45 3.95 -9.26
CA THR A 170 -11.79 3.64 -7.87
C THR A 170 -13.12 4.28 -7.47
N PRO A 171 -14.25 3.89 -8.10
CA PRO A 171 -15.54 4.56 -7.93
C PRO A 171 -16.07 4.53 -6.49
N TRP A 172 -15.63 3.60 -5.67
CA TRP A 172 -15.99 3.53 -4.24
C TRP A 172 -15.44 4.69 -3.40
N THR A 173 -14.55 5.52 -3.95
CA THR A 173 -14.05 6.72 -3.27
C THR A 173 -14.97 7.93 -3.42
N LEU A 174 -15.90 7.93 -4.37
CA LEU A 174 -16.81 9.04 -4.65
C LEU A 174 -17.65 9.47 -3.45
N PRO A 175 -18.20 8.59 -2.60
CA PRO A 175 -18.96 9.01 -1.42
C PRO A 175 -18.14 9.84 -0.41
N GLY A 176 -16.82 9.72 -0.42
CA GLY A 176 -15.90 10.48 0.43
C GLY A 176 -15.30 11.73 -0.25
N ASN A 177 -15.73 12.07 -1.47
CA ASN A 177 -15.21 13.23 -2.19
C ASN A 177 -15.63 14.53 -1.51
N LEU A 178 -14.67 15.42 -1.26
CA LEU A 178 -14.90 16.73 -0.64
C LEU A 178 -14.58 17.89 -1.59
N ALA A 179 -13.73 17.68 -2.59
CA ALA A 179 -13.29 18.73 -3.50
C ALA A 179 -12.71 18.13 -4.78
N LEU A 180 -12.64 18.95 -5.82
CA LEU A 180 -11.91 18.68 -7.05
C LEU A 180 -10.66 19.56 -7.08
N THR A 181 -9.56 18.98 -7.55
CA THR A 181 -8.30 19.69 -7.76
C THR A 181 -8.05 19.84 -9.25
N ILE A 182 -7.74 21.03 -9.70
CA ILE A 182 -7.33 21.33 -11.07
C ILE A 182 -5.83 21.62 -11.11
N ASN A 183 -5.21 21.49 -12.28
CA ASN A 183 -3.80 21.83 -12.49
C ASN A 183 -3.70 23.22 -13.13
N ASP A 184 -2.95 24.11 -12.51
CA ASP A 184 -2.74 25.48 -12.92
C ASP A 184 -2.03 25.67 -14.28
N LYS A 185 -1.43 24.60 -14.80
CA LYS A 185 -0.70 24.60 -16.08
C LYS A 185 -1.48 24.03 -17.25
N PHE A 186 -2.68 23.53 -16.99
CA PHE A 186 -3.52 22.94 -18.03
C PHE A 186 -4.56 23.94 -18.51
N ILE A 187 -4.91 23.83 -19.78
CA ILE A 187 -6.04 24.54 -20.37
C ILE A 187 -7.29 23.71 -20.16
N TYR A 188 -8.35 24.35 -19.68
CA TYR A 188 -9.67 23.77 -19.52
C TYR A 188 -10.65 24.46 -20.44
N ASP A 189 -11.38 23.66 -21.21
CA ASP A 189 -12.42 24.14 -22.10
C ASP A 189 -13.80 23.89 -21.47
N LEU A 190 -14.66 24.88 -21.58
CA LEU A 190 -16.09 24.75 -21.35
C LEU A 190 -16.74 24.37 -22.68
N ILE A 191 -17.33 23.18 -22.74
CA ILE A 191 -17.97 22.66 -23.96
C ILE A 191 -19.45 22.41 -23.73
N GLU A 192 -20.29 22.67 -24.76
CA GLU A 192 -21.69 22.25 -24.82
C GLU A 192 -21.75 20.88 -25.53
N ILE A 193 -22.42 19.95 -24.92
CA ILE A 193 -22.70 18.62 -25.49
C ILE A 193 -24.19 18.32 -25.38
N GLU A 194 -24.65 17.36 -26.18
CA GLU A 194 -25.95 16.72 -26.02
C GLU A 194 -25.77 15.27 -25.54
N PHE A 195 -26.31 14.98 -24.36
CA PHE A 195 -26.30 13.66 -23.76
C PHE A 195 -27.73 13.26 -23.37
N ASP A 196 -28.18 12.09 -23.82
CA ASP A 196 -29.56 11.60 -23.62
C ASP A 196 -30.63 12.66 -24.00
N LYS A 197 -30.44 13.29 -25.16
CA LYS A 197 -31.31 14.36 -25.69
C LYS A 197 -31.42 15.61 -24.82
N LYS A 198 -30.47 15.81 -23.91
CA LYS A 198 -30.39 17.00 -23.08
C LYS A 198 -29.08 17.72 -23.33
N LYS A 199 -29.18 19.02 -23.50
CA LYS A 199 -27.99 19.86 -23.59
C LYS A 199 -27.43 20.13 -22.21
N MET A 200 -26.12 20.09 -22.10
CA MET A 200 -25.39 20.42 -20.88
C MET A 200 -24.02 21.00 -21.22
N ASN A 201 -23.50 21.77 -20.29
CA ASN A 201 -22.17 22.36 -20.37
C ASN A 201 -21.22 21.58 -19.45
N ILE A 202 -20.03 21.25 -19.97
CA ILE A 202 -19.05 20.46 -19.21
C ILE A 202 -17.68 21.13 -19.29
N VAL A 203 -17.03 21.29 -18.14
CA VAL A 203 -15.62 21.70 -18.06
C VAL A 203 -14.74 20.44 -18.11
N LEU A 204 -13.79 20.43 -19.01
CA LEU A 204 -12.80 19.35 -19.21
C LEU A 204 -11.43 19.93 -19.52
N ALA A 205 -10.37 19.23 -19.14
CA ALA A 205 -9.04 19.54 -19.66
C ALA A 205 -9.03 19.34 -21.19
N LYS A 206 -8.58 20.37 -21.91
CA LYS A 206 -8.61 20.43 -23.37
C LYS A 206 -8.09 19.20 -24.07
N ASP A 207 -6.94 18.70 -23.62
CA ASP A 207 -6.28 17.52 -24.22
C ASP A 207 -7.04 16.20 -23.98
N LEU A 208 -8.01 16.20 -23.07
CA LEU A 208 -8.81 15.02 -22.73
C LEU A 208 -10.19 14.99 -23.37
N ILE A 209 -10.63 16.08 -24.02
CA ILE A 209 -11.99 16.21 -24.56
C ILE A 209 -12.31 15.06 -25.51
N GLU A 210 -11.52 14.90 -26.57
CA GLU A 210 -11.79 13.89 -27.62
C GLU A 210 -11.82 12.47 -27.03
N SER A 211 -10.85 12.14 -26.18
CA SER A 211 -10.77 10.82 -25.57
C SER A 211 -11.94 10.53 -24.62
N THR A 212 -12.38 11.52 -23.86
CA THR A 212 -13.52 11.41 -22.95
C THR A 212 -14.83 11.30 -23.73
N LEU A 213 -15.10 12.19 -24.70
CA LEU A 213 -16.31 12.15 -25.51
C LEU A 213 -16.44 10.85 -26.28
N LYS A 214 -15.34 10.32 -26.81
CA LYS A 214 -15.31 9.02 -27.49
C LYS A 214 -15.71 7.88 -26.54
N ARG A 215 -15.26 7.88 -25.29
CA ARG A 215 -15.64 6.83 -24.30
C ARG A 215 -17.12 6.84 -24.00
N ILE A 216 -17.74 8.03 -23.92
CA ILE A 216 -19.17 8.19 -23.62
C ILE A 216 -20.06 8.21 -24.89
N GLY A 217 -19.48 8.01 -26.07
CA GLY A 217 -20.23 7.87 -27.33
C GLY A 217 -20.73 9.20 -27.92
N ILE A 218 -20.11 10.32 -27.58
CA ILE A 218 -20.46 11.64 -28.11
C ILE A 218 -19.44 12.01 -29.20
N SER A 219 -19.93 12.42 -30.37
CA SER A 219 -19.10 12.80 -31.51
C SER A 219 -19.11 14.31 -31.81
N GLU A 220 -20.12 15.03 -31.31
CA GLU A 220 -20.29 16.45 -31.59
C GLU A 220 -20.30 17.26 -30.30
N TYR A 221 -19.57 18.36 -30.31
CA TYR A 221 -19.57 19.33 -29.20
C TYR A 221 -19.27 20.72 -29.71
N LYS A 222 -19.62 21.73 -28.90
CA LYS A 222 -19.33 23.13 -29.18
C LYS A 222 -18.48 23.69 -28.03
N THR A 223 -17.31 24.23 -28.32
CA THR A 223 -16.52 24.95 -27.32
C THR A 223 -17.12 26.33 -27.08
N LEU A 224 -17.41 26.66 -25.83
CA LEU A 224 -17.97 27.91 -25.39
C LEU A 224 -16.91 28.89 -24.86
N GLY A 225 -15.83 28.38 -24.29
CA GLY A 225 -14.72 29.17 -23.77
C GLY A 225 -13.56 28.31 -23.30
N SER A 226 -12.43 28.96 -23.02
CA SER A 226 -11.20 28.30 -22.51
C SER A 226 -10.60 29.16 -21.40
N CYS A 227 -10.00 28.50 -20.40
CA CYS A 227 -9.24 29.16 -19.33
C CYS A 227 -8.02 28.34 -18.93
N GLU A 228 -7.05 28.97 -18.27
CA GLU A 228 -6.02 28.27 -17.51
C GLU A 228 -6.61 27.81 -16.17
N GLY A 229 -6.06 26.74 -15.62
CA GLY A 229 -6.55 26.15 -14.36
C GLY A 229 -6.18 26.91 -13.09
#